data_1302ea6b90fcfbec30aae8b2a8a8f527
#
_entry.id   1302ea6b90fcfbec30aae8b2a8a8f527
#
_cell.length_a   1.000
_cell.length_b   1.000
_cell.length_c   1.000
_cell.angle_alpha   90.00
_cell.angle_beta   90.00
_cell.angle_gamma   90.00
#
_symmetry.space_group_name_H-M   'P 1'
#
loop_
_entity.id
_entity.type
_entity.pdbx_description
1 polymer ?
#
loop_
_entity_poly.entity_id
_entity_poly.type
_entity_poly.pdbx_seq_one_letter_code
_entity_poly.pdbx_strand_id
1 'polypeptide(L)'
;MELFKVMNLPDGHLLQNGKYRLTHVVGQGGFGITYRGVWYTEVKGSLGTVKTEVPICVKEYFFKDYCYREPGSQAVKVHSETGKVLFNKFKEKLIKEAKILSEVHHPYIVNVLEVFEENNTAYIAMEYISGFSLKYMLEKNGILPEATVLKYVRQIGEALQFVHDKSILHLDIKPSNILIDKNGNARLIDFGVSKRYDIEQEETSTTMLTLSKGFASIEQYDNEGTQVFSPRPDIYSLGATMYNLLTGTIPTESILRAARPLRNPSEINAAISPKTEAVIIKAMQIIPADRFETVGEMLASLDFSQAEKEVQVVPSPSPEIVNEETTVVYSSPVDSKLVGSDDEETVVNVANPPAVE
;
A
#
# COMPACT_ATOMS: atom_id res chain seq x y z
N MET A 1 11.92 -11.40 19.37
CA MET A 1 11.70 -9.94 19.46
C MET A 1 13.00 -9.11 19.37
N GLU A 2 14.16 -9.65 19.74
CA GLU A 2 15.45 -8.90 19.68
C GLU A 2 16.07 -8.77 18.28
N LEU A 3 15.91 -9.75 17.38
CA LEU A 3 16.49 -9.66 16.01
C LEU A 3 15.89 -8.54 15.14
N PHE A 4 14.61 -8.16 15.38
CA PHE A 4 13.96 -7.10 14.61
C PHE A 4 14.45 -5.69 14.96
N LYS A 5 14.95 -5.50 16.17
CA LYS A 5 15.46 -4.19 16.63
C LYS A 5 16.79 -3.79 15.99
N VAL A 6 17.55 -4.73 15.46
CA VAL A 6 18.87 -4.50 14.85
C VAL A 6 18.79 -4.01 13.42
N MET A 7 17.66 -4.23 12.73
CA MET A 7 17.49 -3.87 11.31
C MET A 7 17.07 -2.41 11.11
N ASN A 8 16.42 -1.81 12.09
CA ASN A 8 15.86 -0.46 12.01
C ASN A 8 16.91 0.59 12.40
N LEU A 9 16.81 1.78 11.81
CA LEU A 9 17.49 2.96 12.34
C LEU A 9 16.91 3.32 13.70
N PRO A 10 17.75 3.82 14.65
CA PRO A 10 17.29 4.16 15.99
C PRO A 10 16.36 5.38 15.97
N ASP A 11 15.50 5.46 16.98
CA ASP A 11 14.70 6.65 17.24
C ASP A 11 15.62 7.86 17.45
N GLY A 12 15.23 9.00 16.88
CA GLY A 12 16.04 10.22 16.90
C GLY A 12 17.11 10.30 15.81
N HIS A 13 17.25 9.25 14.96
CA HIS A 13 18.21 9.26 13.86
C HIS A 13 17.98 10.43 12.90
N LEU A 14 19.08 11.09 12.52
CA LEU A 14 19.06 12.24 11.62
C LEU A 14 19.45 11.81 10.20
N LEU A 15 18.70 12.25 9.21
CA LEU A 15 18.96 12.08 7.79
C LEU A 15 19.11 13.44 7.11
N GLN A 16 19.82 13.47 5.96
CA GLN A 16 20.04 14.68 5.17
C GLN A 16 20.61 15.84 6.01
N ASN A 17 21.73 15.57 6.72
CA ASN A 17 22.38 16.55 7.58
C ASN A 17 21.45 17.21 8.62
N GLY A 18 20.52 16.44 9.17
CA GLY A 18 19.58 16.89 10.19
C GLY A 18 18.30 17.55 9.68
N LYS A 19 18.08 17.53 8.36
CA LYS A 19 16.80 17.99 7.76
C LYS A 19 15.61 17.18 8.23
N TYR A 20 15.79 15.86 8.36
CA TYR A 20 14.79 14.91 8.82
C TYR A 20 15.26 14.22 10.10
N ARG A 21 14.36 14.09 11.08
CA ARG A 21 14.60 13.29 12.30
C ARG A 21 13.55 12.19 12.37
N LEU A 22 13.99 10.93 12.38
CA LEU A 22 13.12 9.77 12.56
C LEU A 22 12.64 9.68 14.00
N THR A 23 11.39 9.32 14.23
CA THR A 23 10.84 9.18 15.59
C THR A 23 10.62 7.72 15.97
N HIS A 24 9.96 6.93 15.11
CA HIS A 24 9.75 5.50 15.34
C HIS A 24 9.35 4.81 14.02
N VAL A 25 9.44 3.48 14.02
CA VAL A 25 8.99 2.65 12.89
C VAL A 25 7.46 2.55 12.92
N VAL A 26 6.83 2.84 11.79
CA VAL A 26 5.38 2.73 11.60
C VAL A 26 4.98 1.52 10.76
N GLY A 27 5.92 0.94 10.03
CA GLY A 27 5.66 -0.27 9.25
C GLY A 27 6.93 -0.87 8.68
N GLN A 28 6.88 -2.18 8.42
CA GLN A 28 7.98 -2.92 7.80
C GLN A 28 7.41 -3.95 6.83
N GLY A 29 7.91 -3.93 5.61
CA GLY A 29 7.54 -4.86 4.54
C GLY A 29 8.73 -5.62 3.97
N GLY A 30 8.51 -6.41 2.93
CA GLY A 30 9.58 -7.16 2.25
C GLY A 30 10.66 -6.27 1.61
N PHE A 31 10.28 -5.08 1.17
CA PHE A 31 11.14 -4.16 0.40
C PHE A 31 11.52 -2.88 1.13
N GLY A 32 11.04 -2.68 2.34
CA GLY A 32 11.35 -1.43 3.03
C GLY A 32 10.82 -1.31 4.44
N ILE A 33 11.33 -0.30 5.11
CA ILE A 33 10.95 0.10 6.46
C ILE A 33 10.38 1.51 6.35
N THR A 34 9.22 1.74 6.95
CA THR A 34 8.60 3.06 7.00
C THR A 34 8.70 3.61 8.41
N TYR A 35 9.23 4.83 8.50
CA TYR A 35 9.39 5.57 9.75
C TYR A 35 8.44 6.76 9.78
N ARG A 36 7.91 7.08 10.94
CA ARG A 36 7.44 8.42 11.22
C ARG A 36 8.64 9.31 11.55
N GLY A 37 8.54 10.57 11.20
CA GLY A 37 9.59 11.54 11.49
C GLY A 37 9.07 12.97 11.44
N VAL A 38 9.99 13.90 11.62
CA VAL A 38 9.75 15.33 11.48
C VAL A 38 10.74 15.94 10.50
N TRP A 39 10.26 16.86 9.71
CA TRP A 39 11.04 17.72 8.84
C TRP A 39 11.21 19.07 9.51
N TYR A 40 12.46 19.45 9.74
CA TYR A 40 12.81 20.78 10.23
C TYR A 40 12.84 21.77 9.07
N THR A 41 11.93 22.72 9.09
CA THR A 41 11.84 23.77 8.06
C THR A 41 11.74 25.14 8.69
N GLU A 42 12.02 26.18 7.90
CA GLU A 42 11.93 27.56 8.32
C GLU A 42 10.78 28.26 7.56
N VAL A 43 9.84 28.80 8.31
CA VAL A 43 8.76 29.61 7.75
C VAL A 43 9.11 31.10 7.96
N LYS A 44 9.28 31.82 6.83
CA LYS A 44 9.53 33.26 6.82
C LYS A 44 8.20 34.00 6.86
N GLY A 45 7.98 34.77 7.90
CA GLY A 45 6.84 35.67 8.05
C GLY A 45 7.27 37.13 8.11
N SER A 46 6.31 38.05 8.15
CA SER A 46 6.54 39.49 8.26
C SER A 46 7.27 39.90 9.55
N LEU A 47 7.22 39.06 10.59
CA LEU A 47 7.83 39.28 11.91
C LEU A 47 9.14 38.50 12.13
N GLY A 48 9.65 37.79 11.08
CA GLY A 48 10.87 37.02 11.18
C GLY A 48 10.73 35.59 10.68
N THR A 49 11.77 34.77 10.94
CA THR A 49 11.83 33.35 10.55
C THR A 49 11.53 32.49 11.78
N VAL A 50 10.59 31.58 11.66
CA VAL A 50 10.25 30.59 12.68
C VAL A 50 10.64 29.22 12.21
N LYS A 51 11.44 28.51 13.03
CA LYS A 51 11.68 27.06 12.81
C LYS A 51 10.46 26.29 13.22
N THR A 52 10.01 25.39 12.36
CA THR A 52 8.85 24.55 12.61
C THR A 52 9.18 23.08 12.31
N GLU A 53 8.45 22.18 12.98
CA GLU A 53 8.48 20.75 12.75
C GLU A 53 7.23 20.34 11.98
N VAL A 54 7.45 19.73 10.82
CA VAL A 54 6.36 19.19 10.00
C VAL A 54 6.41 17.67 10.10
N PRO A 55 5.32 17.00 10.51
CA PRO A 55 5.27 15.53 10.56
C PRO A 55 5.37 14.96 9.15
N ILE A 56 6.23 13.96 8.99
CA ILE A 56 6.47 13.26 7.73
C ILE A 56 6.51 11.75 7.94
N CYS A 57 6.40 11.00 6.83
CA CYS A 57 6.83 9.61 6.72
C CYS A 57 8.13 9.53 5.90
N VAL A 58 9.03 8.64 6.29
CA VAL A 58 10.22 8.30 5.53
C VAL A 58 10.21 6.80 5.25
N LYS A 59 10.16 6.42 3.98
CA LYS A 59 10.29 5.03 3.55
C LYS A 59 11.74 4.77 3.17
N GLU A 60 12.37 3.83 3.87
CA GLU A 60 13.70 3.33 3.58
C GLU A 60 13.61 2.11 2.67
N TYR A 61 14.38 2.06 1.58
CA TYR A 61 14.56 0.85 0.81
C TYR A 61 15.40 -0.15 1.62
N PHE A 62 14.78 -1.26 2.02
CA PHE A 62 15.44 -2.30 2.81
C PHE A 62 14.90 -3.67 2.39
N PHE A 63 15.55 -4.28 1.41
CA PHE A 63 15.14 -5.56 0.89
C PHE A 63 15.77 -6.68 1.73
N LYS A 64 15.11 -7.07 2.82
CA LYS A 64 15.61 -7.96 3.87
C LYS A 64 16.19 -9.28 3.39
N ASP A 65 15.75 -9.78 2.21
CA ASP A 65 16.24 -11.03 1.65
C ASP A 65 17.62 -10.87 1.00
N TYR A 66 18.04 -9.64 0.68
CA TYR A 66 19.31 -9.33 0.05
C TYR A 66 20.24 -8.47 0.90
N CYS A 67 19.71 -7.79 1.90
CA CYS A 67 20.50 -6.86 2.70
C CYS A 67 20.24 -6.99 4.20
N TYR A 68 21.19 -6.44 4.97
CA TYR A 68 21.16 -6.39 6.42
C TYR A 68 21.83 -5.12 6.93
N ARG A 69 21.68 -4.86 8.22
CA ARG A 69 22.40 -3.80 8.95
C ARG A 69 23.09 -4.44 10.13
N GLU A 70 24.37 -4.09 10.34
CA GLU A 70 25.11 -4.53 11.53
C GLU A 70 24.66 -3.73 12.76
N PRO A 71 24.70 -4.35 13.96
CA PRO A 71 24.43 -3.63 15.20
C PRO A 71 25.32 -2.41 15.34
N GLY A 72 24.72 -1.23 15.59
CA GLY A 72 25.42 0.04 15.71
C GLY A 72 25.85 0.70 14.39
N SER A 73 25.63 0.05 13.24
CA SER A 73 25.84 0.62 11.91
C SER A 73 24.57 1.28 11.39
N GLN A 74 24.71 2.37 10.65
CA GLN A 74 23.61 3.01 9.93
C GLN A 74 23.55 2.51 8.48
N ALA A 75 24.68 2.08 7.93
CA ALA A 75 24.80 1.66 6.54
C ALA A 75 24.20 0.28 6.30
N VAL A 76 23.47 0.16 5.21
CA VAL A 76 22.96 -1.13 4.68
C VAL A 76 24.11 -1.89 4.02
N LYS A 77 24.20 -3.18 4.30
CA LYS A 77 25.12 -4.14 3.67
C LYS A 77 24.35 -5.19 2.92
N VAL A 78 24.92 -5.69 1.82
CA VAL A 78 24.31 -6.73 1.00
C VAL A 78 24.99 -8.06 1.29
N HIS A 79 24.21 -9.15 1.35
CA HIS A 79 24.68 -10.48 1.72
C HIS A 79 25.71 -11.10 0.74
N SER A 80 25.60 -10.79 -0.56
CA SER A 80 26.45 -11.38 -1.59
C SER A 80 26.64 -10.44 -2.79
N GLU A 81 27.68 -10.66 -3.59
CA GLU A 81 27.92 -9.90 -4.82
C GLU A 81 26.77 -10.08 -5.84
N THR A 82 26.22 -11.28 -5.96
CA THR A 82 25.04 -11.52 -6.82
C THR A 82 23.82 -10.74 -6.31
N GLY A 83 23.59 -10.77 -5.00
CA GLY A 83 22.52 -9.98 -4.35
C GLY A 83 22.69 -8.48 -4.53
N LYS A 84 23.95 -7.99 -4.61
CA LYS A 84 24.25 -6.58 -4.83
C LYS A 84 23.75 -6.04 -6.18
N VAL A 85 23.87 -6.85 -7.24
CA VAL A 85 23.37 -6.47 -8.56
C VAL A 85 21.84 -6.30 -8.51
N LEU A 86 21.12 -7.27 -7.92
CA LEU A 86 19.67 -7.20 -7.78
C LEU A 86 19.23 -6.08 -6.83
N PHE A 87 19.89 -5.92 -5.68
CA PHE A 87 19.63 -4.85 -4.73
C PHE A 87 19.74 -3.47 -5.40
N ASN A 88 20.84 -3.23 -6.15
CA ASN A 88 21.03 -1.96 -6.84
C ASN A 88 20.00 -1.72 -7.93
N LYS A 89 19.68 -2.75 -8.73
CA LYS A 89 18.66 -2.67 -9.79
C LYS A 89 17.29 -2.25 -9.22
N PHE A 90 16.86 -2.88 -8.13
CA PHE A 90 15.59 -2.53 -7.47
C PHE A 90 15.64 -1.17 -6.79
N LYS A 91 16.78 -0.79 -6.19
CA LYS A 91 16.99 0.54 -5.60
C LYS A 91 16.88 1.64 -6.66
N GLU A 92 17.56 1.51 -7.78
CA GLU A 92 17.51 2.46 -8.90
C GLU A 92 16.10 2.61 -9.46
N LYS A 93 15.39 1.48 -9.60
CA LYS A 93 13.98 1.47 -10.02
C LYS A 93 13.11 2.26 -9.04
N LEU A 94 13.22 1.98 -7.73
CA LEU A 94 12.48 2.70 -6.69
C LEU A 94 12.74 4.21 -6.74
N ILE A 95 14.01 4.61 -6.89
CA ILE A 95 14.39 6.02 -6.98
C ILE A 95 13.75 6.68 -8.22
N LYS A 96 13.80 6.01 -9.37
CA LYS A 96 13.19 6.51 -10.61
C LYS A 96 11.69 6.72 -10.45
N GLU A 97 10.99 5.72 -9.94
CA GLU A 97 9.55 5.78 -9.71
C GLU A 97 9.16 6.86 -8.71
N ALA A 98 9.88 6.96 -7.58
CA ALA A 98 9.61 7.97 -6.58
C ALA A 98 9.88 9.41 -7.08
N LYS A 99 10.89 9.62 -7.94
CA LYS A 99 11.13 10.91 -8.61
C LYS A 99 9.96 11.30 -9.51
N ILE A 100 9.40 10.36 -10.27
CA ILE A 100 8.22 10.62 -11.09
C ILE A 100 7.04 11.05 -10.22
N LEU A 101 6.85 10.36 -9.08
CA LEU A 101 5.76 10.67 -8.15
C LEU A 101 5.95 12.00 -7.41
N SER A 102 7.19 12.46 -7.22
CA SER A 102 7.43 13.79 -6.64
C SER A 102 6.91 14.95 -7.51
N GLU A 103 6.65 14.70 -8.79
CA GLU A 103 6.04 15.65 -9.73
C GLU A 103 4.50 15.53 -9.77
N VAL A 104 3.93 14.52 -9.10
CA VAL A 104 2.49 14.25 -9.07
C VAL A 104 1.88 14.92 -7.85
N HIS A 105 1.01 15.91 -8.07
CA HIS A 105 0.26 16.58 -7.01
C HIS A 105 -1.24 16.39 -7.24
N HIS A 106 -1.89 15.66 -6.35
CA HIS A 106 -3.32 15.40 -6.40
C HIS A 106 -3.90 15.26 -4.99
N PRO A 107 -5.10 15.80 -4.68
CA PRO A 107 -5.66 15.80 -3.33
C PRO A 107 -5.86 14.40 -2.73
N TYR A 108 -5.97 13.38 -3.57
CA TYR A 108 -6.18 11.99 -3.14
C TYR A 108 -4.95 11.08 -3.34
N ILE A 109 -3.77 11.66 -3.54
CA ILE A 109 -2.48 10.96 -3.61
C ILE A 109 -1.57 11.52 -2.54
N VAL A 110 -0.79 10.66 -1.89
CA VAL A 110 0.25 11.08 -0.94
C VAL A 110 1.32 11.90 -1.67
N ASN A 111 1.70 13.05 -1.09
CA ASN A 111 2.76 13.88 -1.63
C ASN A 111 4.13 13.31 -1.30
N VAL A 112 4.95 13.06 -2.32
CA VAL A 112 6.38 12.78 -2.18
C VAL A 112 7.13 14.11 -2.10
N LEU A 113 7.85 14.32 -0.99
CA LEU A 113 8.57 15.56 -0.71
C LEU A 113 9.97 15.52 -1.30
N GLU A 114 10.66 14.40 -1.13
CA GLU A 114 12.04 14.23 -1.58
C GLU A 114 12.42 12.76 -1.70
N VAL A 115 13.35 12.48 -2.63
CA VAL A 115 13.99 11.18 -2.79
C VAL A 115 15.50 11.38 -2.71
N PHE A 116 16.17 10.65 -1.84
CA PHE A 116 17.61 10.80 -1.64
C PHE A 116 18.29 9.47 -1.29
N GLU A 117 19.60 9.43 -1.46
CA GLU A 117 20.45 8.29 -1.09
C GLU A 117 21.32 8.65 0.09
N GLU A 118 21.35 7.76 1.09
CA GLU A 118 22.19 7.84 2.29
C GLU A 118 22.32 6.42 2.86
N ASN A 119 23.30 6.15 3.72
CA ASN A 119 23.49 4.86 4.38
C ASN A 119 23.52 3.64 3.42
N ASN A 120 24.04 3.78 2.21
CA ASN A 120 24.07 2.78 1.14
C ASN A 120 22.69 2.29 0.69
N THR A 121 21.66 3.08 0.92
CA THR A 121 20.28 2.79 0.49
C THR A 121 19.60 4.04 -0.03
N ALA A 122 18.30 3.97 -0.29
CA ALA A 122 17.48 5.08 -0.75
C ALA A 122 16.34 5.34 0.24
N TYR A 123 15.97 6.60 0.34
CA TYR A 123 14.88 7.09 1.19
C TYR A 123 13.90 7.91 0.37
N ILE A 124 12.62 7.76 0.70
CA ILE A 124 11.54 8.57 0.15
C ILE A 124 10.89 9.29 1.33
N ALA A 125 11.06 10.61 1.40
CA ALA A 125 10.34 11.44 2.35
C ALA A 125 9.00 11.85 1.74
N MET A 126 7.91 11.68 2.49
CA MET A 126 6.54 11.98 2.06
C MET A 126 5.73 12.61 3.17
N GLU A 127 4.63 13.26 2.83
CA GLU A 127 3.72 13.80 3.82
C GLU A 127 3.22 12.72 4.78
N TYR A 128 3.02 13.10 6.04
CA TYR A 128 2.37 12.24 7.02
C TYR A 128 0.85 12.45 6.94
N ILE A 129 0.12 11.38 6.68
CA ILE A 129 -1.34 11.38 6.66
C ILE A 129 -1.83 10.83 8.01
N SER A 130 -2.45 11.71 8.81
CA SER A 130 -3.10 11.29 10.05
C SER A 130 -4.45 10.66 9.71
N GLY A 131 -4.61 9.36 9.97
CA GLY A 131 -5.83 8.62 9.64
C GLY A 131 -5.63 7.12 9.74
N PHE A 132 -6.55 6.36 9.15
CA PHE A 132 -6.54 4.90 9.20
C PHE A 132 -6.62 4.33 7.80
N SER A 133 -5.99 3.16 7.60
CA SER A 133 -6.16 2.44 6.32
C SER A 133 -7.56 1.84 6.23
N LEU A 134 -8.06 1.67 5.00
CA LEU A 134 -9.32 0.96 4.76
C LEU A 134 -9.26 -0.48 5.26
N LYS A 135 -8.07 -1.11 5.24
CA LYS A 135 -7.87 -2.43 5.84
C LYS A 135 -8.15 -2.40 7.34
N TYR A 136 -7.57 -1.45 8.08
CA TYR A 136 -7.81 -1.30 9.51
C TYR A 136 -9.29 -1.04 9.82
N MET A 137 -9.94 -0.18 9.03
CA MET A 137 -11.36 0.11 9.19
C MET A 137 -12.22 -1.13 8.98
N LEU A 138 -11.90 -1.95 7.96
CA LEU A 138 -12.60 -3.21 7.69
C LEU A 138 -12.41 -4.21 8.84
N GLU A 139 -11.19 -4.34 9.38
CA GLU A 139 -10.88 -5.24 10.48
C GLU A 139 -11.56 -4.82 11.80
N LYS A 140 -11.71 -3.52 12.02
CA LYS A 140 -12.32 -2.98 13.25
C LYS A 140 -13.85 -2.91 13.19
N ASN A 141 -14.39 -2.48 12.06
CA ASN A 141 -15.81 -2.14 11.93
C ASN A 141 -16.61 -3.18 11.12
N GLY A 142 -15.93 -4.16 10.51
CA GLY A 142 -16.54 -5.07 9.55
C GLY A 142 -16.77 -4.40 8.19
N ILE A 143 -17.69 -4.95 7.40
CA ILE A 143 -18.02 -4.44 6.08
C ILE A 143 -18.46 -2.98 6.13
N LEU A 144 -18.05 -2.22 5.14
CA LEU A 144 -18.39 -0.80 5.06
C LEU A 144 -19.72 -0.59 4.31
N PRO A 145 -20.51 0.44 4.66
CA PRO A 145 -21.71 0.81 3.90
C PRO A 145 -21.37 1.13 2.43
N GLU A 146 -22.23 0.75 1.50
CA GLU A 146 -22.03 0.96 0.06
C GLU A 146 -21.77 2.43 -0.28
N ALA A 147 -22.55 3.35 0.27
CA ALA A 147 -22.38 4.79 0.04
C ALA A 147 -20.98 5.29 0.46
N THR A 148 -20.46 4.78 1.60
CA THR A 148 -19.12 5.08 2.08
C THR A 148 -18.04 4.54 1.15
N VAL A 149 -18.18 3.29 0.70
CA VAL A 149 -17.24 2.67 -0.27
C VAL A 149 -17.26 3.45 -1.59
N LEU A 150 -18.43 3.80 -2.10
CA LEU A 150 -18.57 4.57 -3.34
C LEU A 150 -17.90 5.95 -3.25
N LYS A 151 -18.03 6.65 -2.09
CA LYS A 151 -17.30 7.91 -1.85
C LYS A 151 -15.79 7.72 -2.04
N TYR A 152 -15.22 6.71 -1.38
CA TYR A 152 -13.78 6.46 -1.47
C TYR A 152 -13.33 6.00 -2.86
N VAL A 153 -14.14 5.17 -3.51
CA VAL A 153 -13.90 4.70 -4.88
C VAL A 153 -13.88 5.86 -5.88
N ARG A 154 -14.79 6.84 -5.73
CA ARG A 154 -14.76 8.06 -6.55
C ARG A 154 -13.43 8.79 -6.39
N GLN A 155 -13.01 9.06 -5.15
CA GLN A 155 -11.79 9.80 -4.86
C GLN A 155 -10.53 9.08 -5.37
N ILE A 156 -10.44 7.77 -5.14
CA ILE A 156 -9.33 6.95 -5.63
C ILE A 156 -9.37 6.81 -7.15
N GLY A 157 -10.56 6.66 -7.74
CA GLY A 157 -10.72 6.61 -9.19
C GLY A 157 -10.29 7.90 -9.88
N GLU A 158 -10.61 9.08 -9.32
CA GLU A 158 -10.12 10.37 -9.80
C GLU A 158 -8.59 10.45 -9.73
N ALA A 159 -7.98 9.99 -8.64
CA ALA A 159 -6.54 9.91 -8.49
C ALA A 159 -5.88 8.99 -9.54
N LEU A 160 -6.49 7.83 -9.77
CA LEU A 160 -6.00 6.86 -10.76
C LEU A 160 -6.12 7.41 -12.18
N GLN A 161 -7.26 7.99 -12.54
CA GLN A 161 -7.42 8.61 -13.87
C GLN A 161 -6.34 9.68 -14.09
N PHE A 162 -6.07 10.52 -13.09
CA PHE A 162 -5.04 11.56 -13.16
C PHE A 162 -3.63 11.00 -13.43
N VAL A 163 -3.24 9.90 -12.79
CA VAL A 163 -1.92 9.28 -13.05
C VAL A 163 -1.90 8.46 -14.33
N HIS A 164 -3.02 7.85 -14.72
CA HIS A 164 -3.16 7.14 -16.00
C HIS A 164 -3.00 8.08 -17.19
N ASP A 165 -3.53 9.31 -17.11
CA ASP A 165 -3.35 10.34 -18.15
C ASP A 165 -1.86 10.76 -18.31
N LYS A 166 -1.02 10.44 -17.34
CA LYS A 166 0.44 10.61 -17.37
C LYS A 166 1.19 9.30 -17.66
N SER A 167 0.48 8.27 -18.12
CA SER A 167 1.04 6.94 -18.39
C SER A 167 1.70 6.29 -17.16
N ILE A 168 1.19 6.55 -15.96
CA ILE A 168 1.64 5.94 -14.69
C ILE A 168 0.58 4.96 -14.22
N LEU A 169 0.98 3.73 -13.86
CA LEU A 169 0.15 2.73 -13.19
C LEU A 169 0.55 2.60 -11.74
N HIS A 170 -0.42 2.32 -10.86
CA HIS A 170 -0.18 2.06 -9.45
C HIS A 170 0.24 0.61 -9.17
N LEU A 171 -0.47 -0.36 -9.72
CA LEU A 171 -0.24 -1.81 -9.69
C LEU A 171 -0.31 -2.50 -8.31
N ASP A 172 -0.67 -1.79 -7.25
CA ASP A 172 -0.86 -2.37 -5.91
C ASP A 172 -2.03 -1.70 -5.14
N ILE A 173 -3.17 -1.52 -5.81
CA ILE A 173 -4.37 -0.96 -5.18
C ILE A 173 -5.00 -2.03 -4.32
N LYS A 174 -5.16 -1.73 -3.03
CA LYS A 174 -5.77 -2.60 -2.02
C LYS A 174 -6.12 -1.78 -0.78
N PRO A 175 -6.98 -2.27 0.12
CA PRO A 175 -7.41 -1.52 1.31
C PRO A 175 -6.27 -1.03 2.22
N SER A 176 -5.14 -1.74 2.30
CA SER A 176 -3.99 -1.29 3.11
C SER A 176 -3.23 -0.11 2.51
N ASN A 177 -3.37 0.14 1.20
CA ASN A 177 -2.70 1.23 0.49
C ASN A 177 -3.62 2.45 0.26
N ILE A 178 -4.76 2.48 0.93
CA ILE A 178 -5.70 3.62 0.93
C ILE A 178 -5.91 4.04 2.38
N LEU A 179 -5.49 5.27 2.71
CA LEU A 179 -5.71 5.89 4.01
C LEU A 179 -6.93 6.80 3.95
N ILE A 180 -7.70 6.83 5.01
CA ILE A 180 -8.74 7.82 5.23
C ILE A 180 -8.20 8.85 6.19
N ASP A 181 -8.03 10.08 5.72
CA ASP A 181 -7.50 11.17 6.52
C ASP A 181 -8.53 11.69 7.55
N LYS A 182 -8.09 12.58 8.43
CA LYS A 182 -8.95 13.18 9.46
C LYS A 182 -10.14 13.97 8.91
N ASN A 183 -10.13 14.32 7.63
CA ASN A 183 -11.24 15.00 6.95
C ASN A 183 -12.20 14.00 6.27
N GLY A 184 -11.94 12.69 6.39
CA GLY A 184 -12.73 11.64 5.78
C GLY A 184 -12.50 11.50 4.27
N ASN A 185 -11.34 11.92 3.77
CA ASN A 185 -10.95 11.76 2.38
C ASN A 185 -9.99 10.56 2.21
N ALA A 186 -10.19 9.81 1.14
CA ALA A 186 -9.31 8.73 0.77
C ALA A 186 -8.01 9.27 0.14
N ARG A 187 -6.89 8.73 0.59
CA ARG A 187 -5.54 9.08 0.12
C ARG A 187 -4.82 7.82 -0.31
N LEU A 188 -4.47 7.76 -1.60
CA LEU A 188 -3.71 6.65 -2.17
C LEU A 188 -2.24 6.80 -1.78
N ILE A 189 -1.69 5.72 -1.23
CA ILE A 189 -0.30 5.65 -0.77
C ILE A 189 0.41 4.49 -1.45
N ASP A 190 1.72 4.43 -1.27
CA ASP A 190 2.59 3.32 -1.64
C ASP A 190 2.58 2.93 -3.13
N PHE A 191 3.12 3.81 -3.95
CA PHE A 191 3.44 3.54 -5.36
C PHE A 191 4.73 2.69 -5.52
N GLY A 192 5.07 1.84 -4.55
CA GLY A 192 6.34 1.10 -4.52
C GLY A 192 6.53 0.06 -5.62
N VAL A 193 5.49 -0.22 -6.40
CA VAL A 193 5.52 -1.10 -7.57
C VAL A 193 4.96 -0.41 -8.82
N SER A 194 4.69 0.90 -8.73
CA SER A 194 4.17 1.67 -9.85
C SER A 194 5.13 1.64 -11.05
N LYS A 195 4.57 1.71 -12.23
CA LYS A 195 5.31 1.72 -13.49
C LYS A 195 4.91 2.94 -14.32
N ARG A 196 5.89 3.62 -14.90
CA ARG A 196 5.68 4.57 -15.98
C ARG A 196 6.05 3.91 -17.30
N TYR A 197 5.17 3.97 -18.27
CA TYR A 197 5.39 3.50 -19.61
C TYR A 197 5.94 4.65 -20.47
N ASP A 198 7.26 4.70 -20.60
CA ASP A 198 7.93 5.57 -21.57
C ASP A 198 8.18 4.79 -22.85
N ILE A 199 7.95 5.43 -24.00
CA ILE A 199 8.01 4.83 -25.35
C ILE A 199 9.41 4.29 -25.69
N GLU A 200 10.44 4.58 -24.90
CA GLU A 200 11.86 4.30 -25.23
C GLU A 200 12.58 3.33 -24.28
N GLN A 201 11.92 2.72 -23.30
CA GLN A 201 12.65 1.86 -22.35
C GLN A 201 12.08 0.44 -22.24
N GLU A 202 12.95 -0.53 -22.50
CA GLU A 202 12.71 -1.95 -22.26
C GLU A 202 12.35 -2.19 -20.78
N GLU A 203 11.23 -2.84 -20.56
CA GLU A 203 10.66 -3.13 -19.26
C GLU A 203 11.44 -4.21 -18.51
N THR A 204 11.76 -3.97 -17.26
CA THR A 204 12.22 -5.05 -16.38
C THR A 204 11.04 -5.58 -15.57
N SER A 205 10.70 -6.84 -15.81
CA SER A 205 9.60 -7.56 -15.16
C SER A 205 9.61 -7.41 -13.64
N THR A 206 8.44 -7.10 -13.09
CA THR A 206 8.19 -7.16 -11.65
C THR A 206 8.17 -8.62 -11.23
N THR A 207 9.00 -9.00 -10.28
CA THR A 207 9.08 -10.37 -9.80
C THR A 207 7.76 -10.76 -9.13
N MET A 208 7.23 -11.97 -9.41
CA MET A 208 5.98 -12.52 -8.85
C MET A 208 5.91 -12.50 -7.31
N LEU A 209 7.02 -12.29 -6.63
CA LEU A 209 7.14 -12.28 -5.17
C LEU A 209 6.41 -11.10 -4.46
N THR A 210 5.94 -10.10 -5.21
CA THR A 210 5.37 -8.87 -4.65
C THR A 210 3.88 -8.68 -4.89
N LEU A 211 3.25 -9.61 -5.62
CA LEU A 211 1.85 -9.45 -6.00
C LEU A 211 0.90 -9.63 -4.82
N SER A 212 -0.04 -8.71 -4.70
CA SER A 212 -1.06 -8.74 -3.64
C SER A 212 -2.16 -9.74 -3.98
N LYS A 213 -2.16 -10.88 -3.29
CA LYS A 213 -3.11 -11.98 -3.48
C LYS A 213 -4.55 -11.48 -3.42
N GLY A 214 -5.33 -11.85 -4.42
CA GLY A 214 -6.73 -11.46 -4.59
C GLY A 214 -6.93 -10.07 -5.22
N PHE A 215 -5.95 -9.17 -5.16
CA PHE A 215 -6.04 -7.82 -5.73
C PHE A 215 -5.28 -7.67 -7.06
N ALA A 216 -4.26 -8.48 -7.30
CA ALA A 216 -3.50 -8.46 -8.54
C ALA A 216 -4.28 -9.10 -9.69
N SER A 217 -4.31 -8.42 -10.85
CA SER A 217 -4.88 -8.94 -12.08
C SER A 217 -4.01 -10.03 -12.71
N ILE A 218 -4.58 -10.83 -13.61
CA ILE A 218 -3.89 -12.00 -14.17
C ILE A 218 -2.65 -11.61 -14.97
N GLU A 219 -2.69 -10.50 -15.69
CA GLU A 219 -1.58 -10.00 -16.49
C GLU A 219 -0.38 -9.51 -15.66
N GLN A 220 -0.57 -9.27 -14.36
CA GLN A 220 0.54 -8.95 -13.45
C GLN A 220 1.38 -10.19 -13.08
N TYR A 221 0.84 -11.39 -13.31
CA TYR A 221 1.55 -12.66 -13.10
C TYR A 221 2.41 -13.05 -14.31
N ASP A 222 2.30 -12.32 -15.43
CA ASP A 222 3.13 -12.55 -16.61
C ASP A 222 4.49 -11.88 -16.42
N ASN A 223 5.56 -12.67 -16.47
CA ASN A 223 6.94 -12.19 -16.32
C ASN A 223 7.48 -11.53 -17.59
N GLU A 224 6.86 -11.76 -18.75
CA GLU A 224 7.29 -11.17 -20.00
C GLU A 224 6.84 -9.71 -20.15
N GLY A 225 5.91 -9.28 -19.29
CA GLY A 225 5.42 -7.91 -19.22
C GLY A 225 4.63 -7.49 -20.47
N THR A 226 3.62 -6.65 -20.29
CA THR A 226 3.01 -5.97 -21.42
C THR A 226 3.78 -4.69 -21.70
N GLN A 227 4.38 -4.57 -22.89
CA GLN A 227 5.11 -3.37 -23.32
C GLN A 227 4.18 -2.18 -23.61
N VAL A 228 2.86 -2.38 -23.53
CA VAL A 228 1.86 -1.36 -23.85
C VAL A 228 1.15 -0.92 -22.58
N PHE A 229 1.10 0.39 -22.35
CA PHE A 229 0.33 0.99 -21.26
C PHE A 229 -1.15 0.59 -21.34
N SER A 230 -1.69 0.12 -20.21
CA SER A 230 -3.10 -0.17 -20.05
C SER A 230 -3.54 0.09 -18.62
N PRO A 231 -4.62 0.84 -18.36
CA PRO A 231 -5.16 1.07 -17.02
C PRO A 231 -5.86 -0.15 -16.41
N ARG A 232 -6.08 -1.21 -17.19
CA ARG A 232 -6.89 -2.38 -16.82
C ARG A 232 -6.41 -3.14 -15.59
N PRO A 233 -5.09 -3.26 -15.27
CA PRO A 233 -4.64 -3.82 -14.00
C PRO A 233 -5.15 -3.06 -12.78
N ASP A 234 -5.07 -1.72 -12.80
CA ASP A 234 -5.54 -0.87 -11.71
C ASP A 234 -7.06 -0.90 -11.59
N ILE A 235 -7.79 -0.99 -12.71
CA ILE A 235 -9.25 -1.17 -12.73
C ILE A 235 -9.65 -2.49 -12.04
N TYR A 236 -8.95 -3.59 -12.34
CA TYR A 236 -9.16 -4.87 -11.66
C TYR A 236 -8.94 -4.73 -10.15
N SER A 237 -7.82 -4.14 -9.75
CA SER A 237 -7.45 -3.98 -8.34
C SER A 237 -8.43 -3.06 -7.58
N LEU A 238 -8.96 -2.02 -8.24
CA LEU A 238 -10.02 -1.16 -7.67
C LEU A 238 -11.32 -1.95 -7.48
N GLY A 239 -11.73 -2.77 -8.47
CA GLY A 239 -12.87 -3.67 -8.35
C GLY A 239 -12.70 -4.70 -7.23
N ALA A 240 -11.51 -5.28 -7.09
CA ALA A 240 -11.17 -6.21 -6.02
C ALA A 240 -11.19 -5.53 -4.63
N THR A 241 -10.78 -4.27 -4.56
CA THR A 241 -10.87 -3.44 -3.35
C THR A 241 -12.33 -3.19 -2.97
N MET A 242 -13.18 -2.81 -3.93
CA MET A 242 -14.63 -2.68 -3.70
C MET A 242 -15.24 -3.98 -3.20
N TYR A 243 -14.94 -5.09 -3.85
CA TYR A 243 -15.39 -6.43 -3.45
C TYR A 243 -15.05 -6.69 -1.99
N ASN A 244 -13.79 -6.51 -1.61
CA ASN A 244 -13.31 -6.77 -0.25
C ASN A 244 -14.00 -5.87 0.79
N LEU A 245 -14.12 -4.56 0.53
CA LEU A 245 -14.74 -3.61 1.47
C LEU A 245 -16.23 -3.86 1.68
N LEU A 246 -16.94 -4.32 0.65
CA LEU A 246 -18.39 -4.56 0.68
C LEU A 246 -18.77 -5.96 1.17
N THR A 247 -17.87 -6.95 1.06
CA THR A 247 -18.14 -8.35 1.42
C THR A 247 -17.37 -8.82 2.65
N GLY A 248 -16.33 -8.09 3.08
CA GLY A 248 -15.40 -8.53 4.12
C GLY A 248 -14.47 -9.67 3.68
N THR A 249 -14.57 -10.12 2.42
CA THR A 249 -13.85 -11.28 1.90
C THR A 249 -12.79 -10.84 0.90
N ILE A 250 -11.57 -11.34 1.02
CA ILE A 250 -10.55 -11.18 -0.03
C ILE A 250 -10.99 -12.02 -1.24
N PRO A 251 -11.06 -11.44 -2.44
CA PRO A 251 -11.50 -12.19 -3.62
C PRO A 251 -10.51 -13.31 -3.99
N THR A 252 -11.03 -14.33 -4.67
CA THR A 252 -10.18 -15.40 -5.23
C THR A 252 -9.10 -14.81 -6.13
N GLU A 253 -7.85 -15.23 -5.94
CA GLU A 253 -6.72 -14.81 -6.78
C GLU A 253 -7.03 -15.03 -8.27
N SER A 254 -6.69 -14.06 -9.12
CA SER A 254 -7.01 -14.08 -10.56
C SER A 254 -6.55 -15.36 -11.26
N ILE A 255 -5.34 -15.85 -10.92
CA ILE A 255 -4.79 -17.11 -11.47
C ILE A 255 -5.56 -18.37 -11.05
N LEU A 256 -6.30 -18.32 -9.94
CA LEU A 256 -7.05 -19.46 -9.41
C LEU A 256 -8.52 -19.46 -9.84
N ARG A 257 -8.99 -18.41 -10.51
CA ARG A 257 -10.44 -18.23 -10.81
C ARG A 257 -11.00 -19.23 -11.79
N ALA A 258 -10.16 -19.86 -12.60
CA ALA A 258 -10.59 -20.98 -13.45
C ALA A 258 -11.03 -22.21 -12.63
N ALA A 259 -10.34 -22.48 -11.50
CA ALA A 259 -10.65 -23.61 -10.60
C ALA A 259 -11.59 -23.21 -9.45
N ARG A 260 -11.56 -21.94 -9.04
CA ARG A 260 -12.35 -21.38 -7.93
C ARG A 260 -13.01 -20.08 -8.39
N PRO A 261 -14.22 -20.15 -8.97
CA PRO A 261 -14.93 -18.95 -9.42
C PRO A 261 -15.13 -17.93 -8.31
N LEU A 262 -15.14 -16.64 -8.66
CA LEU A 262 -15.50 -15.59 -7.74
C LEU A 262 -16.99 -15.70 -7.43
N ARG A 263 -17.35 -15.67 -6.14
CA ARG A 263 -18.74 -15.55 -5.73
C ARG A 263 -19.24 -14.15 -6.04
N ASN A 264 -20.51 -14.04 -6.46
CA ASN A 264 -21.10 -12.73 -6.66
C ASN A 264 -21.15 -11.94 -5.34
N PRO A 265 -20.84 -10.65 -5.35
CA PRO A 265 -20.89 -9.82 -4.14
C PRO A 265 -22.23 -9.91 -3.39
N SER A 266 -23.38 -9.91 -4.09
CA SER A 266 -24.71 -10.00 -3.50
C SER A 266 -25.02 -11.34 -2.83
N GLU A 267 -24.34 -12.42 -3.20
CA GLU A 267 -24.45 -13.73 -2.53
C GLU A 267 -23.80 -13.71 -1.12
N ILE A 268 -22.92 -12.75 -0.87
CA ILE A 268 -22.20 -12.57 0.41
C ILE A 268 -22.87 -11.45 1.20
N ASN A 269 -23.20 -10.35 0.55
CA ASN A 269 -23.87 -9.20 1.14
C ASN A 269 -25.01 -8.72 0.25
N ALA A 270 -26.23 -9.13 0.59
CA ALA A 270 -27.45 -8.80 -0.15
C ALA A 270 -27.81 -7.29 -0.14
N ALA A 271 -27.13 -6.47 0.66
CA ALA A 271 -27.34 -5.03 0.68
C ALA A 271 -26.63 -4.29 -0.48
N ILE A 272 -25.78 -4.97 -1.23
CA ILE A 272 -25.07 -4.38 -2.39
C ILE A 272 -26.07 -4.18 -3.53
N SER A 273 -26.12 -2.98 -4.09
CA SER A 273 -27.00 -2.67 -5.21
C SER A 273 -26.60 -3.45 -6.47
N PRO A 274 -27.57 -3.83 -7.32
CA PRO A 274 -27.26 -4.54 -8.57
C PRO A 274 -26.33 -3.78 -9.50
N LYS A 275 -26.38 -2.44 -9.46
CA LYS A 275 -25.52 -1.58 -10.27
C LYS A 275 -24.05 -1.65 -9.81
N THR A 276 -23.81 -1.55 -8.51
CA THR A 276 -22.47 -1.68 -7.92
C THR A 276 -21.92 -3.09 -8.14
N GLU A 277 -22.72 -4.14 -7.95
CA GLU A 277 -22.32 -5.52 -8.25
C GLU A 277 -21.89 -5.67 -9.70
N ALA A 278 -22.69 -5.18 -10.66
CA ALA A 278 -22.36 -5.27 -12.08
C ALA A 278 -21.03 -4.59 -12.43
N VAL A 279 -20.74 -3.44 -11.80
CA VAL A 279 -19.45 -2.74 -11.98
C VAL A 279 -18.29 -3.55 -11.42
N ILE A 280 -18.43 -4.12 -10.23
CA ILE A 280 -17.40 -4.98 -9.61
C ILE A 280 -17.11 -6.18 -10.51
N ILE A 281 -18.14 -6.88 -10.97
CA ILE A 281 -18.01 -8.07 -11.82
C ILE A 281 -17.32 -7.70 -13.15
N LYS A 282 -17.70 -6.58 -13.78
CA LYS A 282 -17.05 -6.12 -15.03
C LYS A 282 -15.60 -5.72 -14.80
N ALA A 283 -15.31 -4.94 -13.76
CA ALA A 283 -13.93 -4.53 -13.42
C ALA A 283 -13.02 -5.73 -13.15
N MET A 284 -13.55 -6.80 -12.55
CA MET A 284 -12.82 -8.00 -12.17
C MET A 284 -12.88 -9.12 -13.23
N GLN A 285 -13.25 -8.85 -14.47
CA GLN A 285 -13.13 -9.85 -15.54
C GLN A 285 -11.67 -10.32 -15.69
N ILE A 286 -11.49 -11.62 -15.93
CA ILE A 286 -10.13 -12.20 -16.05
C ILE A 286 -9.45 -11.68 -17.31
N ILE A 287 -10.18 -11.66 -18.44
CA ILE A 287 -9.69 -11.14 -19.70
C ILE A 287 -9.67 -9.61 -19.62
N PRO A 288 -8.50 -8.95 -19.77
CA PRO A 288 -8.41 -7.50 -19.66
C PRO A 288 -9.32 -6.74 -20.62
N ALA A 289 -9.52 -7.26 -21.85
CA ALA A 289 -10.36 -6.64 -22.86
C ALA A 289 -11.86 -6.57 -22.47
N ASP A 290 -12.32 -7.44 -21.56
CA ASP A 290 -13.72 -7.47 -21.09
C ASP A 290 -13.96 -6.48 -19.93
N ARG A 291 -12.92 -5.83 -19.41
CA ARG A 291 -13.01 -4.79 -18.38
C ARG A 291 -13.37 -3.44 -18.99
N PHE A 292 -13.50 -2.44 -18.14
CA PHE A 292 -13.56 -1.05 -18.57
C PHE A 292 -12.26 -0.63 -19.26
N GLU A 293 -12.35 0.28 -20.22
CA GLU A 293 -11.18 0.84 -20.89
C GLU A 293 -10.42 1.83 -20.03
N THR A 294 -11.16 2.65 -19.27
CA THR A 294 -10.63 3.68 -18.39
C THR A 294 -11.30 3.62 -17.03
N VAL A 295 -10.63 4.18 -16.03
CA VAL A 295 -11.25 4.36 -14.70
C VAL A 295 -12.43 5.31 -14.78
N GLY A 296 -12.35 6.35 -15.62
CA GLY A 296 -13.46 7.27 -15.86
C GLY A 296 -14.74 6.56 -16.33
N GLU A 297 -14.62 5.59 -17.27
CA GLU A 297 -15.74 4.76 -17.71
C GLU A 297 -16.31 3.92 -16.55
N MET A 298 -15.45 3.31 -15.74
CA MET A 298 -15.86 2.57 -14.55
C MET A 298 -16.64 3.46 -13.58
N LEU A 299 -16.13 4.65 -13.25
CA LEU A 299 -16.79 5.60 -12.37
C LEU A 299 -18.14 6.07 -12.92
N ALA A 300 -18.23 6.36 -14.22
CA ALA A 300 -19.49 6.76 -14.87
C ALA A 300 -20.57 5.68 -14.81
N SER A 301 -20.18 4.42 -14.63
CA SER A 301 -21.09 3.28 -14.49
C SER A 301 -21.63 3.10 -13.07
N LEU A 302 -21.10 3.80 -12.06
CA LEU A 302 -21.55 3.76 -10.67
C LEU A 302 -22.65 4.79 -10.39
N ASP A 303 -23.39 4.60 -9.30
CA ASP A 303 -24.41 5.54 -8.83
C ASP A 303 -23.97 6.18 -7.52
N PHE A 304 -23.56 7.44 -7.60
CA PHE A 304 -23.08 8.20 -6.45
C PHE A 304 -24.18 9.01 -5.72
N SER A 305 -25.42 8.90 -6.15
CA SER A 305 -26.51 9.72 -5.61
C SER A 305 -26.76 9.52 -4.10
N GLN A 306 -26.48 8.34 -3.58
CA GLN A 306 -26.58 8.06 -2.14
C GLN A 306 -25.35 8.53 -1.36
N ALA A 307 -24.16 8.41 -1.96
CA ALA A 307 -22.91 8.88 -1.34
C ALA A 307 -22.93 10.40 -1.08
N GLU A 308 -23.62 11.16 -1.92
CA GLU A 308 -23.75 12.63 -1.77
C GLU A 308 -24.71 13.04 -0.64
N LYS A 309 -25.69 12.20 -0.32
CA LYS A 309 -26.64 12.47 0.77
C LYS A 309 -26.06 12.22 2.15
N GLU A 310 -25.20 11.22 2.30
CA GLU A 310 -24.57 10.88 3.59
C GLU A 310 -23.49 11.88 4.03
N VAL A 311 -22.85 12.59 3.09
CA VAL A 311 -21.85 13.63 3.41
C VAL A 311 -22.47 14.77 4.22
N GLN A 312 -23.80 14.98 4.16
CA GLN A 312 -24.50 16.01 4.94
C GLN A 312 -24.86 15.59 6.37
N VAL A 313 -24.65 14.33 6.78
CA VAL A 313 -25.20 13.79 8.05
C VAL A 313 -24.14 13.16 8.96
N VAL A 314 -22.87 13.09 8.59
CA VAL A 314 -21.86 12.51 9.48
C VAL A 314 -21.49 13.55 10.56
N PRO A 315 -21.89 13.33 11.84
CA PRO A 315 -21.29 14.09 12.93
C PRO A 315 -19.81 13.72 12.94
N SER A 316 -18.95 14.72 12.99
CA SER A 316 -17.52 14.52 13.27
C SER A 316 -17.39 13.56 14.45
N PRO A 317 -16.59 12.50 14.37
CA PRO A 317 -16.29 11.70 15.55
C PRO A 317 -15.76 12.66 16.60
N SER A 318 -16.44 12.69 17.76
CA SER A 318 -15.96 13.43 18.92
C SER A 318 -14.51 13.06 19.14
N PRO A 319 -13.62 13.99 19.48
CA PRO A 319 -12.25 13.70 19.80
C PRO A 319 -12.21 12.91 21.12
N GLU A 320 -12.44 11.63 21.04
CA GLU A 320 -11.91 10.73 22.07
C GLU A 320 -10.40 10.87 21.95
N ILE A 321 -9.77 11.20 23.06
CA ILE A 321 -8.33 11.30 23.23
C ILE A 321 -7.76 9.95 22.79
N VAL A 322 -7.40 9.85 21.51
CA VAL A 322 -6.66 8.73 20.97
C VAL A 322 -5.25 8.93 21.51
N ASN A 323 -4.86 8.12 22.50
CA ASN A 323 -3.48 8.03 22.90
C ASN A 323 -2.62 7.89 21.65
N GLU A 324 -1.50 8.61 21.59
CA GLU A 324 -0.58 8.75 20.45
C GLU A 324 0.04 7.43 19.95
N GLU A 325 -0.38 6.28 20.47
CA GLU A 325 0.13 4.95 20.16
C GLU A 325 -0.59 4.20 19.03
N THR A 326 -1.66 4.75 18.43
CA THR A 326 -2.33 4.05 17.32
C THR A 326 -1.61 4.37 16.01
N THR A 327 -0.51 3.70 15.82
CA THR A 327 0.37 3.81 14.67
C THR A 327 -0.31 3.28 13.42
N VAL A 328 -0.40 4.10 12.38
CA VAL A 328 -0.80 3.67 11.04
C VAL A 328 0.23 2.68 10.52
N VAL A 329 -0.15 1.42 10.42
CA VAL A 329 0.73 0.36 9.94
C VAL A 329 0.77 0.39 8.41
N TYR A 330 1.85 0.91 7.87
CA TYR A 330 2.21 0.77 6.46
C TYR A 330 2.84 -0.62 6.24
N SER A 331 2.09 -1.70 6.44
CA SER A 331 2.61 -3.04 6.21
C SER A 331 1.87 -3.75 5.08
N SER A 332 2.61 -4.13 4.06
CA SER A 332 2.22 -5.25 3.20
C SER A 332 2.65 -6.53 3.92
N PRO A 333 1.73 -7.38 4.39
CA PRO A 333 2.13 -8.69 4.91
C PRO A 333 2.50 -9.58 3.73
N VAL A 334 3.76 -9.94 3.63
CA VAL A 334 4.15 -11.14 2.91
C VAL A 334 3.86 -12.29 3.87
N ASP A 335 2.80 -13.05 3.61
CA ASP A 335 2.56 -14.32 4.28
C ASP A 335 3.73 -15.27 4.03
N SER A 336 4.60 -15.37 5.03
CA SER A 336 5.63 -16.41 5.09
C SER A 336 5.01 -17.70 5.64
N LYS A 337 4.23 -18.40 4.81
CA LYS A 337 3.89 -19.82 5.03
C LYS A 337 3.68 -20.47 3.68
N LEU A 338 4.74 -21.02 3.14
CA LEU A 338 4.73 -22.15 2.21
C LEU A 338 6.17 -22.68 2.09
N VAL A 339 6.58 -23.46 3.08
CA VAL A 339 7.46 -24.61 2.84
C VAL A 339 6.76 -25.77 3.52
N GLY A 340 6.16 -26.62 2.71
CA GLY A 340 5.71 -27.92 3.14
C GLY A 340 6.92 -28.80 3.42
N SER A 341 6.91 -29.50 4.54
CA SER A 341 7.59 -30.77 4.69
C SER A 341 6.58 -31.71 5.34
N ASP A 342 6.16 -32.70 4.59
CA ASP A 342 5.68 -33.94 5.13
C ASP A 342 6.73 -34.45 6.12
N ASP A 343 6.28 -34.85 7.33
CA ASP A 343 6.59 -36.13 7.91
C ASP A 343 6.17 -36.20 9.38
N GLU A 344 5.35 -37.23 9.64
CA GLU A 344 5.22 -38.07 10.83
C GLU A 344 4.82 -37.47 12.20
N GLU A 345 3.59 -37.87 12.57
CA GLU A 345 3.11 -38.00 13.94
C GLU A 345 4.13 -38.68 14.86
N THR A 346 4.46 -38.04 15.94
CA THR A 346 4.88 -38.74 17.15
C THR A 346 4.18 -38.12 18.36
N VAL A 347 3.17 -38.82 18.84
CA VAL A 347 2.51 -38.57 20.11
C VAL A 347 3.51 -38.86 21.23
N VAL A 348 3.88 -37.84 21.99
CA VAL A 348 4.54 -38.04 23.29
C VAL A 348 3.67 -37.45 24.38
N ASN A 349 3.08 -38.38 25.12
CA ASN A 349 2.41 -38.19 26.40
C ASN A 349 3.45 -37.75 27.44
N VAL A 350 3.33 -36.58 28.03
CA VAL A 350 4.11 -36.22 29.22
C VAL A 350 3.17 -35.96 30.40
N ALA A 351 3.31 -36.86 31.35
CA ALA A 351 2.62 -36.87 32.63
C ALA A 351 3.00 -35.67 33.52
N ASN A 352 2.05 -35.22 34.33
CA ASN A 352 2.24 -34.24 35.39
C ASN A 352 3.24 -34.76 36.47
N PRO A 353 4.09 -33.89 37.04
CA PRO A 353 4.82 -34.21 38.25
C PRO A 353 3.97 -33.96 39.52
N PRO A 354 4.25 -34.68 40.62
CA PRO A 354 3.43 -34.67 41.85
C PRO A 354 3.75 -33.46 42.74
N ALA A 355 2.75 -33.07 43.53
CA ALA A 355 2.86 -32.12 44.63
C ALA A 355 3.84 -32.64 45.71
N VAL A 356 4.66 -31.74 46.25
CA VAL A 356 5.45 -31.96 47.46
C VAL A 356 4.95 -31.01 48.52
N GLU A 357 4.78 -31.59 49.73
CA GLU A 357 4.36 -31.01 50.99
C GLU A 357 5.07 -29.71 51.38
#